data_31d7b3120a4306cb6ff6791ff03c687d
#
_entry.id   31d7b3120a4306cb6ff6791ff03c687d
#
_cell.length_a   1.000
_cell.length_b   1.000
_cell.length_c   1.000
_cell.angle_alpha   90.00
_cell.angle_beta   90.00
_cell.angle_gamma   90.00
#
_symmetry.space_group_name_H-M   'P 1'
#
loop_
_entity.id
_entity.type
_entity.pdbx_description
1 polymer ?
#
loop_
_entity_poly.entity_id
_entity_poly.type
_entity_poly.pdbx_seq_one_letter_code
_entity_poly.pdbx_strand_id
1 'polypeptide(L)'
;MRKLTSPDQKLSLQGHLPALETLFADSGAAALYLYGSHGTPQQTPLSDIDLAVVMPLGQQVDELEILGGVTALVGDDVSVTVLNRAPLPFRFRVLATGRPLFVFDKDALADFTEQTLVYYHDFRPDYEAMVRDYDSALRERYGLD
;
A
#
# COMPACT_ATOMS: atom_id res chain seq x y z
N MET A 1 13.12 -14.84 8.28
CA MET A 1 11.96 -13.96 8.06
C MET A 1 10.78 -14.79 7.60
N ARG A 2 9.62 -14.56 8.20
CA ARG A 2 8.43 -15.32 7.89
C ARG A 2 7.70 -14.72 6.69
N LYS A 3 7.21 -15.57 5.80
CA LYS A 3 6.43 -15.14 4.65
C LYS A 3 4.95 -15.43 4.85
N LEU A 4 4.10 -14.63 4.24
CA LEU A 4 2.65 -14.76 4.36
C LEU A 4 2.12 -15.59 3.20
N THR A 5 2.35 -16.89 3.26
CA THR A 5 2.07 -17.81 2.17
C THR A 5 0.95 -18.80 2.48
N SER A 6 0.44 -18.81 3.71
CA SER A 6 -0.56 -19.76 4.15
C SER A 6 -1.80 -19.07 4.68
N PRO A 7 -2.93 -19.78 4.76
CA PRO A 7 -4.13 -19.24 5.40
C PRO A 7 -3.88 -18.79 6.84
N ASP A 8 -3.01 -19.48 7.55
CA ASP A 8 -2.68 -19.13 8.94
C ASP A 8 -2.06 -17.74 9.02
N GLN A 9 -1.21 -17.39 8.06
CA GLN A 9 -0.60 -16.07 8.03
C GLN A 9 -1.61 -14.97 7.67
N LYS A 10 -2.57 -15.26 6.80
CA LYS A 10 -3.68 -14.34 6.54
C LYS A 10 -4.52 -14.12 7.78
N LEU A 11 -4.80 -15.18 8.52
CA LEU A 11 -5.54 -15.08 9.77
C LEU A 11 -4.76 -14.26 10.79
N SER A 12 -3.42 -14.39 10.80
CA SER A 12 -2.57 -13.58 11.66
C SER A 12 -2.73 -12.09 11.37
N LEU A 13 -2.73 -11.71 10.08
CA LEU A 13 -2.98 -10.31 9.73
C LEU A 13 -4.37 -9.86 10.21
N GLN A 14 -5.39 -10.68 9.96
CA GLN A 14 -6.75 -10.36 10.42
C GLN A 14 -6.82 -10.16 11.92
N GLY A 15 -6.08 -10.97 12.66
CA GLY A 15 -6.02 -10.83 14.11
C GLY A 15 -5.39 -9.53 14.58
N HIS A 16 -4.57 -8.90 13.73
CA HIS A 16 -3.91 -7.64 14.05
C HIS A 16 -4.64 -6.41 13.51
N LEU A 17 -5.74 -6.58 12.77
CA LEU A 17 -6.46 -5.45 12.19
C LEU A 17 -6.90 -4.39 13.19
N PRO A 18 -7.45 -4.74 14.37
CA PRO A 18 -7.82 -3.70 15.33
C PRO A 18 -6.63 -2.87 15.79
N ALA A 19 -5.47 -3.50 16.01
CA ALA A 19 -4.28 -2.78 16.43
C ALA A 19 -3.73 -1.90 15.32
N LEU A 20 -3.77 -2.39 14.09
CA LEU A 20 -3.37 -1.58 12.93
C LEU A 20 -4.30 -0.39 12.73
N GLU A 21 -5.59 -0.59 12.92
CA GLU A 21 -6.56 0.50 12.85
C GLU A 21 -6.22 1.60 13.83
N THR A 22 -5.95 1.24 15.08
CA THR A 22 -5.58 2.21 16.11
C THR A 22 -4.29 2.93 15.76
N LEU A 23 -3.27 2.19 15.31
CA LEU A 23 -1.99 2.77 14.96
C LEU A 23 -2.13 3.84 13.86
N PHE A 24 -2.83 3.51 12.78
CA PHE A 24 -2.96 4.42 11.67
C PHE A 24 -3.95 5.57 11.94
N ALA A 25 -4.99 5.32 12.70
CA ALA A 25 -5.87 6.39 13.15
C ALA A 25 -5.11 7.41 13.99
N ASP A 26 -4.29 6.93 14.92
CA ASP A 26 -3.48 7.81 15.78
C ASP A 26 -2.42 8.57 15.00
N SER A 27 -1.92 8.01 13.91
CA SER A 27 -0.95 8.69 13.05
C SER A 27 -1.58 9.75 12.14
N GLY A 28 -2.89 9.86 12.13
CA GLY A 28 -3.58 10.83 11.28
C GLY A 28 -3.78 10.39 9.84
N ALA A 29 -3.70 9.09 9.56
CA ALA A 29 -3.86 8.58 8.21
C ALA A 29 -5.27 8.83 7.68
N ALA A 30 -5.38 9.02 6.36
CA ALA A 30 -6.67 9.10 5.69
C ALA A 30 -7.20 7.71 5.35
N ALA A 31 -6.32 6.79 4.94
CA ALA A 31 -6.71 5.43 4.56
C ALA A 31 -5.54 4.48 4.63
N LEU A 32 -5.83 3.19 4.74
CA LEU A 32 -4.83 2.12 4.68
C LEU A 32 -5.29 1.09 3.65
N TYR A 33 -4.42 0.77 2.71
CA TYR A 33 -4.68 -0.19 1.65
C TYR A 33 -3.79 -1.41 1.78
N LEU A 34 -4.32 -2.56 1.36
CA LEU A 34 -3.55 -3.77 1.11
C LEU A 34 -3.35 -3.88 -0.40
N TYR A 35 -2.11 -4.08 -0.85
CA TYR A 35 -1.83 -4.16 -2.27
C TYR A 35 -0.81 -5.26 -2.57
N GLY A 36 -0.47 -5.43 -3.85
CA GLY A 36 0.47 -6.44 -4.29
C GLY A 36 -0.22 -7.77 -4.57
N SER A 37 0.54 -8.86 -4.51
CA SER A 37 0.04 -10.19 -4.86
C SER A 37 -0.62 -10.94 -3.69
N HIS A 38 -0.53 -10.41 -2.49
CA HIS A 38 -1.07 -11.08 -1.31
C HIS A 38 -2.58 -11.29 -1.45
N GLY A 39 -3.04 -12.50 -1.22
CA GLY A 39 -4.46 -12.84 -1.31
C GLY A 39 -4.98 -12.98 -2.73
N THR A 40 -4.12 -12.91 -3.75
CA THR A 40 -4.49 -13.07 -5.15
C THR A 40 -3.94 -14.39 -5.69
N PRO A 41 -4.44 -14.85 -6.87
CA PRO A 41 -3.88 -16.05 -7.49
C PRO A 41 -2.39 -15.93 -7.82
N GLN A 42 -1.85 -14.71 -7.91
CA GLN A 42 -0.45 -14.48 -8.20
C GLN A 42 0.44 -14.50 -6.97
N GLN A 43 -0.13 -14.69 -5.79
CA GLN A 43 0.67 -14.72 -4.56
C GLN A 43 1.67 -15.87 -4.62
N THR A 44 2.94 -15.56 -4.31
CA THR A 44 4.01 -16.53 -4.29
C THR A 44 4.50 -16.72 -2.85
N PRO A 45 5.28 -17.78 -2.58
CA PRO A 45 5.88 -17.96 -1.25
C PRO A 45 6.78 -16.81 -0.82
N LEU A 46 7.24 -15.99 -1.77
CA LEU A 46 8.11 -14.86 -1.48
C LEU A 46 7.35 -13.56 -1.25
N SER A 47 6.03 -13.58 -1.45
CA SER A 47 5.22 -12.37 -1.28
C SER A 47 5.06 -12.01 0.18
N ASP A 48 5.43 -10.79 0.52
CA ASP A 48 5.14 -10.21 1.82
C ASP A 48 3.74 -9.57 1.80
N ILE A 49 3.25 -9.20 2.97
CA ILE A 49 2.10 -8.32 3.05
C ILE A 49 2.59 -6.90 2.74
N ASP A 50 1.94 -6.27 1.79
CA ASP A 50 2.27 -4.91 1.38
C ASP A 50 1.12 -3.98 1.74
N LEU A 51 1.42 -3.03 2.63
CA LEU A 51 0.46 -2.01 3.04
C LEU A 51 0.86 -0.67 2.44
N ALA A 52 -0.14 0.09 2.04
CA ALA A 52 0.05 1.46 1.58
C ALA A 52 -0.84 2.38 2.40
N VAL A 53 -0.25 3.40 2.99
CA VAL A 53 -0.98 4.38 3.77
C VAL A 53 -1.11 5.66 2.98
N VAL A 54 -2.33 6.23 2.97
CA VAL A 54 -2.60 7.55 2.40
C VAL A 54 -2.72 8.53 3.55
N MET A 55 -1.89 9.57 3.51
CA MET A 55 -1.95 10.66 4.48
C MET A 55 -2.68 11.84 3.86
N PRO A 56 -3.34 12.69 4.68
CA PRO A 56 -3.91 13.92 4.16
C PRO A 56 -2.85 14.77 3.44
N LEU A 57 -3.26 15.47 2.38
CA LEU A 57 -2.34 16.30 1.61
C LEU A 57 -1.72 17.37 2.52
N GLY A 58 -0.41 17.58 2.35
CA GLY A 58 0.32 18.59 3.11
C GLY A 58 0.73 18.17 4.52
N GLN A 59 0.33 17.00 4.98
CA GLN A 59 0.72 16.52 6.30
C GLN A 59 2.11 15.91 6.26
N GLN A 60 2.94 16.28 7.24
CA GLN A 60 4.25 15.66 7.38
C GLN A 60 4.13 14.25 7.93
N VAL A 61 5.01 13.36 7.47
CA VAL A 61 4.93 11.94 7.81
C VAL A 61 6.30 11.45 8.26
N ASP A 62 6.33 10.76 9.39
CA ASP A 62 7.52 10.03 9.82
C ASP A 62 7.35 8.56 9.42
N GLU A 63 7.93 8.22 8.27
CA GLU A 63 7.82 6.86 7.74
C GLU A 63 8.48 5.83 8.64
N LEU A 64 9.59 6.17 9.26
CA LEU A 64 10.30 5.24 10.14
C LEU A 64 9.48 4.92 11.39
N GLU A 65 8.80 5.92 11.94
CA GLU A 65 7.94 5.70 13.09
C GLU A 65 6.77 4.78 12.74
N ILE A 66 6.15 5.00 11.58
CA ILE A 66 5.04 4.18 11.12
C ILE A 66 5.53 2.74 10.89
N LEU A 67 6.65 2.58 10.18
CA LEU A 67 7.20 1.25 9.92
C LEU A 67 7.55 0.54 11.21
N GLY A 68 8.18 1.24 12.16
CA GLY A 68 8.52 0.67 13.45
C GLY A 68 7.29 0.20 14.22
N GLY A 69 6.23 1.00 14.20
CA GLY A 69 4.97 0.63 14.84
C GLY A 69 4.33 -0.62 14.22
N VAL A 70 4.31 -0.68 12.90
CA VAL A 70 3.76 -1.85 12.20
C VAL A 70 4.62 -3.09 12.46
N THR A 71 5.94 -2.97 12.38
CA THR A 71 6.84 -4.08 12.63
C THR A 71 6.66 -4.63 14.05
N ALA A 72 6.48 -3.74 15.02
CA ALA A 72 6.25 -4.16 16.40
C ALA A 72 4.93 -4.94 16.57
N LEU A 73 3.92 -4.62 15.77
CA LEU A 73 2.62 -5.28 15.86
C LEU A 73 2.57 -6.60 15.10
N VAL A 74 3.12 -6.64 13.88
CA VAL A 74 2.88 -7.76 12.97
C VAL A 74 4.16 -8.41 12.44
N GLY A 75 5.32 -7.89 12.79
CA GLY A 75 6.60 -8.51 12.42
C GLY A 75 7.18 -7.95 11.12
N ASP A 76 8.29 -8.56 10.68
CA ASP A 76 9.10 -8.06 9.57
C ASP A 76 8.55 -8.43 8.19
N ASP A 77 7.54 -9.31 8.13
CA ASP A 77 6.97 -9.77 6.88
C ASP A 77 6.02 -8.76 6.24
N VAL A 78 5.83 -7.62 6.89
CA VAL A 78 4.92 -6.58 6.42
C VAL A 78 5.74 -5.37 6.00
N SER A 79 5.50 -4.89 4.78
CA SER A 79 6.08 -3.63 4.31
C SER A 79 5.00 -2.55 4.31
N VAL A 80 5.42 -1.31 4.53
CA VAL A 80 4.52 -0.16 4.51
C VAL A 80 5.11 0.91 3.60
N THR A 81 4.31 1.39 2.68
CA THR A 81 4.67 2.51 1.80
C THR A 81 3.75 3.68 2.09
N VAL A 82 4.32 4.87 2.27
CA VAL A 82 3.52 6.09 2.32
C VAL A 82 3.21 6.48 0.88
N LEU A 83 1.95 6.33 0.49
CA LEU A 83 1.55 6.47 -0.90
C LEU A 83 1.77 7.89 -1.43
N ASN A 84 1.67 8.88 -0.55
CA ASN A 84 1.90 10.29 -0.90
C ASN A 84 3.31 10.55 -1.45
N ARG A 85 4.27 9.71 -1.10
CA ARG A 85 5.66 9.84 -1.55
C ARG A 85 6.03 8.87 -2.64
N ALA A 86 5.12 8.00 -3.02
CA ALA A 86 5.37 7.02 -4.08
C ALA A 86 5.29 7.68 -5.45
N PRO A 87 5.94 7.09 -6.46
CA PRO A 87 5.79 7.56 -7.84
C PRO A 87 4.33 7.52 -8.27
N LEU A 88 3.95 8.46 -9.14
CA LEU A 88 2.55 8.61 -9.55
C LEU A 88 1.95 7.34 -10.16
N PRO A 89 2.65 6.58 -11.00
CA PRO A 89 2.10 5.33 -11.52
C PRO A 89 1.76 4.33 -10.42
N PHE A 90 2.58 4.28 -9.38
CA PHE A 90 2.33 3.41 -8.23
C PHE A 90 1.11 3.85 -7.44
N ARG A 91 0.97 5.18 -7.22
CA ARG A 91 -0.24 5.72 -6.55
C ARG A 91 -1.50 5.32 -7.28
N PHE A 92 -1.49 5.54 -8.60
CA PHE A 92 -2.64 5.22 -9.43
C PHE A 92 -2.98 3.73 -9.33
N ARG A 93 -1.97 2.88 -9.41
CA ARG A 93 -2.16 1.44 -9.37
C ARG A 93 -2.76 0.97 -8.05
N VAL A 94 -2.25 1.47 -6.93
CA VAL A 94 -2.78 1.09 -5.62
C VAL A 94 -4.22 1.55 -5.47
N LEU A 95 -4.52 2.79 -5.87
CA LEU A 95 -5.89 3.30 -5.78
C LEU A 95 -6.86 2.52 -6.66
N ALA A 96 -6.39 2.05 -7.83
CA ALA A 96 -7.23 1.32 -8.78
C ALA A 96 -7.42 -0.16 -8.42
N THR A 97 -6.39 -0.79 -7.89
CA THR A 97 -6.39 -2.25 -7.72
C THR A 97 -6.19 -2.72 -6.28
N GLY A 98 -5.74 -1.84 -5.38
CA GLY A 98 -5.56 -2.20 -3.98
C GLY A 98 -6.90 -2.35 -3.26
N ARG A 99 -6.86 -3.02 -2.11
CA ARG A 99 -8.04 -3.18 -1.27
C ARG A 99 -7.95 -2.24 -0.07
N PRO A 100 -8.91 -1.33 0.11
CA PRO A 100 -8.93 -0.50 1.31
C PRO A 100 -9.27 -1.38 2.51
N LEU A 101 -8.38 -1.35 3.51
CA LEU A 101 -8.64 -2.00 4.79
C LEU A 101 -9.40 -1.06 5.71
N PHE A 102 -8.99 0.21 5.75
CA PHE A 102 -9.62 1.24 6.58
C PHE A 102 -9.66 2.56 5.83
N VAL A 103 -10.73 3.29 5.99
CA VAL A 103 -10.85 4.68 5.54
C VAL A 103 -11.20 5.51 6.76
N PHE A 104 -10.25 6.35 7.20
CA PHE A 104 -10.40 7.16 8.40
C PHE A 104 -10.94 8.55 8.10
N ASP A 105 -10.63 9.10 6.92
CA ASP A 105 -11.04 10.43 6.50
C ASP A 105 -11.38 10.38 5.01
N LYS A 106 -12.65 10.32 4.71
CA LYS A 106 -13.14 10.18 3.33
C LYS A 106 -12.77 11.39 2.48
N ASP A 107 -12.83 12.59 3.06
CA ASP A 107 -12.56 13.81 2.30
C ASP A 107 -11.07 13.91 1.97
N ALA A 108 -10.20 13.58 2.93
CA ALA A 108 -8.76 13.57 2.67
C ALA A 108 -8.39 12.52 1.63
N LEU A 109 -9.01 11.35 1.68
CA LEU A 109 -8.78 10.31 0.66
C LEU A 109 -9.28 10.77 -0.70
N ALA A 110 -10.44 11.42 -0.76
CA ALA A 110 -10.97 11.94 -2.02
C ALA A 110 -10.05 12.99 -2.63
N ASP A 111 -9.50 13.88 -1.81
CA ASP A 111 -8.56 14.91 -2.28
C ASP A 111 -7.31 14.28 -2.86
N PHE A 112 -6.74 13.29 -2.18
CA PHE A 112 -5.56 12.59 -2.67
C PHE A 112 -5.85 11.85 -3.96
N THR A 113 -6.99 11.17 -4.03
CA THR A 113 -7.41 10.42 -5.21
C THR A 113 -7.60 11.36 -6.40
N GLU A 114 -8.28 12.48 -6.19
CA GLU A 114 -8.48 13.47 -7.24
C GLU A 114 -7.15 14.01 -7.75
N GLN A 115 -6.23 14.36 -6.86
CA GLN A 115 -4.92 14.86 -7.26
C GLN A 115 -4.18 13.83 -8.12
N THR A 116 -4.21 12.56 -7.70
CA THR A 116 -3.56 11.48 -8.44
C THR A 116 -4.17 11.31 -9.83
N LEU A 117 -5.50 11.33 -9.92
CA LEU A 117 -6.19 11.16 -11.20
C LEU A 117 -5.95 12.33 -12.14
N VAL A 118 -5.95 13.56 -11.62
CA VAL A 118 -5.67 14.74 -12.43
C VAL A 118 -4.25 14.69 -12.99
N TYR A 119 -3.28 14.38 -12.14
CA TYR A 119 -1.90 14.29 -12.60
C TYR A 119 -1.73 13.15 -13.61
N TYR A 120 -2.35 12.01 -13.36
CA TYR A 120 -2.27 10.88 -14.28
C TYR A 120 -2.88 11.25 -15.64
N HIS A 121 -4.02 11.90 -15.65
CA HIS A 121 -4.68 12.31 -16.89
C HIS A 121 -3.83 13.29 -17.69
N ASP A 122 -3.24 14.28 -17.02
CA ASP A 122 -2.45 15.32 -17.68
C ASP A 122 -1.18 14.76 -18.34
N PHE A 123 -0.58 13.74 -17.74
CA PHE A 123 0.69 13.18 -18.19
C PHE A 123 0.56 11.74 -18.67
N ARG A 124 -0.65 11.32 -19.01
CA ARG A 124 -0.93 9.91 -19.33
C ARG A 124 -0.03 9.28 -20.39
N PRO A 125 0.29 9.95 -21.51
CA PRO A 125 1.15 9.30 -22.52
C PRO A 125 2.49 8.85 -21.95
N ASP A 126 3.10 9.69 -21.10
CA ASP A 126 4.35 9.36 -20.45
C ASP A 126 4.14 8.32 -19.35
N TYR A 127 3.05 8.48 -18.60
CA TYR A 127 2.75 7.58 -17.50
C TYR A 127 2.39 6.18 -17.95
N GLU A 128 1.78 6.02 -19.11
CA GLU A 128 1.47 4.68 -19.62
C GLU A 128 2.76 3.89 -19.85
N ALA A 129 3.78 4.54 -20.39
CA ALA A 129 5.09 3.91 -20.54
C ALA A 129 5.71 3.60 -19.18
N MET A 130 5.63 4.54 -18.25
CA MET A 130 6.17 4.35 -16.89
C MET A 130 5.47 3.22 -16.16
N VAL A 131 4.16 3.12 -16.30
CA VAL A 131 3.39 2.03 -15.67
C VAL A 131 3.81 0.68 -16.23
N ARG A 132 3.98 0.58 -17.56
CA ARG A 132 4.46 -0.66 -18.18
C ARG A 132 5.84 -1.03 -17.67
N ASP A 133 6.74 -0.06 -17.59
CA ASP A 133 8.10 -0.29 -17.12
C ASP A 133 8.10 -0.71 -15.65
N TYR A 134 7.25 -0.08 -14.84
CA TYR A 134 7.14 -0.42 -13.43
C TYR A 134 6.59 -1.83 -13.25
N ASP A 135 5.57 -2.20 -14.02
CA ASP A 135 5.02 -3.55 -13.97
C ASP A 135 6.05 -4.59 -14.36
N SER A 136 6.82 -4.31 -15.42
CA SER A 136 7.88 -5.22 -15.85
C SER A 136 8.93 -5.40 -14.76
N ALA A 137 9.32 -4.30 -14.11
CA ALA A 137 10.29 -4.35 -13.03
C ALA A 137 9.77 -5.14 -11.84
N LEU A 138 8.50 -4.98 -11.48
CA LEU A 138 7.89 -5.73 -10.40
C LEU A 138 7.82 -7.22 -10.71
N ARG A 139 7.40 -7.56 -11.94
CA ARG A 139 7.35 -8.96 -12.36
C ARG A 139 8.71 -9.60 -12.32
N GLU A 140 9.72 -8.89 -12.80
CA GLU A 140 11.09 -9.38 -12.77
C GLU A 140 11.57 -9.56 -11.33
N ARG A 141 11.31 -8.57 -10.47
CA ARG A 141 11.73 -8.60 -9.07
C ARG A 141 11.13 -9.76 -8.30
N TYR A 142 9.88 -10.10 -8.56
CA TYR A 142 9.16 -11.15 -7.84
C TYR A 142 9.04 -12.45 -8.62
N GLY A 143 9.63 -12.54 -9.79
CA GLY A 143 9.54 -13.75 -10.62
C GLY A 143 8.15 -13.99 -11.18
N LEU A 144 7.37 -12.95 -11.40
CA LEU A 144 6.00 -13.04 -11.93
C LEU A 144 6.03 -12.78 -13.43
N ASP A 145 5.72 -13.78 -14.23
CA ASP A 145 5.60 -13.62 -15.68
C ASP A 145 4.19 -13.89 -16.16
#